data_5b3a8ff75c5161fd3677e3aa92652285
#
_entry.id   5b3a8ff75c5161fd3677e3aa92652285
#
_cell.length_a   1.000
_cell.length_b   1.000
_cell.length_c   1.000
_cell.angle_alpha   90.00
_cell.angle_beta   90.00
_cell.angle_gamma   90.00
#
_symmetry.space_group_name_H-M   'P 1'
#
loop_
_entity.id
_entity.type
_entity.pdbx_description
1 polymer ?
#
loop_
_entity_poly.entity_id
_entity_poly.type
_entity_poly.pdbx_seq_one_letter_code
_entity_poly.pdbx_strand_id
1 'polypeptide(L)'
;TTGEYTRLTRFLPGADTWALGGKTHPYPEEIFIVSGRLYDQAFGRWLEAGDYASRPPGELHGPFKTDIGCVVLEISFPNRIAEGNND
;
A
#
# COMPACT_ATOMS: atom_id res chain seq x y z
N THR A 1 -7.25 -17.69 -4.00
CA THR A 1 -7.19 -16.91 -2.77
C THR A 1 -8.12 -15.72 -2.86
N THR A 2 -8.41 -15.15 -1.73
CA THR A 2 -9.34 -14.03 -1.67
C THR A 2 -8.66 -12.68 -1.81
N GLY A 3 -7.35 -12.63 -1.67
CA GLY A 3 -6.63 -11.35 -1.59
C GLY A 3 -6.74 -10.68 -0.24
N GLU A 4 -7.35 -11.34 0.74
CA GLU A 4 -7.51 -10.78 2.07
C GLU A 4 -6.26 -11.04 2.90
N TYR A 5 -5.71 -9.99 3.51
CA TYR A 5 -4.52 -10.13 4.36
C TYR A 5 -4.34 -8.92 5.24
N THR A 6 -3.56 -9.13 6.29
CA THR A 6 -2.99 -8.07 7.12
C THR A 6 -1.54 -8.45 7.31
N ARG A 7 -0.63 -7.57 6.92
CA ARG A 7 0.80 -7.90 6.98
C ARG A 7 1.64 -6.65 7.19
N LEU A 8 2.85 -6.89 7.69
CA LEU A 8 3.89 -5.87 7.77
C LEU A 8 4.87 -6.13 6.63
N THR A 9 5.19 -5.08 5.90
CA THR A 9 6.16 -5.12 4.82
C THR A 9 7.30 -4.19 5.16
N ARG A 10 8.53 -4.68 5.06
CA ARG A 10 9.71 -3.86 5.27
C ARG A 10 10.37 -3.56 3.94
N PHE A 11 10.66 -2.28 3.73
CA PHE A 11 11.49 -1.85 2.61
C PHE A 11 12.84 -1.43 3.19
N LEU A 12 13.90 -2.03 2.67
CA LEU A 12 15.25 -1.71 3.14
C LEU A 12 15.66 -0.33 2.62
N PRO A 13 16.58 0.35 3.32
CA PRO A 13 17.08 1.64 2.83
C PRO A 13 17.59 1.51 1.40
N GLY A 14 17.17 2.43 0.54
CA GLY A 14 17.54 2.41 -0.86
C GLY A 14 16.67 1.53 -1.75
N ALA A 15 15.68 0.84 -1.20
CA ALA A 15 14.79 0.00 -2.01
C ALA A 15 14.04 0.84 -3.03
N ASP A 16 13.86 0.28 -4.23
CA ASP A 16 13.31 1.01 -5.36
C ASP A 16 12.64 0.02 -6.30
N THR A 17 11.33 0.16 -6.48
CA THR A 17 10.58 -0.72 -7.36
C THR A 17 10.26 -0.06 -8.70
N TRP A 18 10.99 1.00 -9.07
CA TRP A 18 10.73 1.74 -10.30
C TRP A 18 10.69 0.85 -11.54
N ALA A 19 11.58 -0.14 -11.59
CA ALA A 19 11.64 -1.06 -12.73
C ALA A 19 10.43 -1.94 -12.85
N LEU A 20 9.67 -2.12 -11.77
CA LEU A 20 8.49 -2.98 -11.77
C LEU A 20 7.23 -2.24 -12.20
N GLY A 21 7.27 -0.92 -12.26
CA GLY A 21 6.12 -0.10 -12.58
C GLY A 21 5.06 -0.10 -11.48
N GLY A 22 3.93 0.50 -11.77
CA GLY A 22 2.81 0.52 -10.86
C GLY A 22 1.97 -0.76 -10.97
N LYS A 23 1.11 -0.97 -9.98
CA LYS A 23 0.24 -2.14 -9.94
C LYS A 23 -1.16 -1.74 -9.54
N THR A 24 -2.13 -2.49 -10.03
CA THR A 24 -3.51 -2.36 -9.59
C THR A 24 -4.03 -3.72 -9.20
N HIS A 25 -5.10 -3.74 -8.41
CA HIS A 25 -5.80 -4.98 -8.12
C HIS A 25 -7.28 -4.68 -7.85
N PRO A 26 -8.15 -5.70 -7.96
CA PRO A 26 -9.59 -5.47 -7.90
C PRO A 26 -10.17 -5.38 -6.48
N TYR A 27 -9.33 -5.26 -5.48
CA TYR A 27 -9.79 -5.18 -4.10
C TYR A 27 -9.16 -3.96 -3.43
N PRO A 28 -9.79 -3.46 -2.35
CA PRO A 28 -9.24 -2.29 -1.65
C PRO A 28 -8.05 -2.68 -0.78
N GLU A 29 -7.20 -1.72 -0.52
CA GLU A 29 -6.06 -1.89 0.37
C GLU A 29 -5.91 -0.63 1.19
N GLU A 30 -5.59 -0.81 2.47
CA GLU A 30 -5.23 0.28 3.37
C GLU A 30 -3.80 0.11 3.78
N ILE A 31 -3.07 1.21 3.91
CA ILE A 31 -1.70 1.17 4.40
C ILE A 31 -1.50 2.22 5.48
N PHE A 32 -0.62 1.88 6.41
CA PHE A 32 -0.21 2.77 7.48
C PHE A 32 1.31 2.68 7.60
N ILE A 33 1.99 3.82 7.59
CA ILE A 33 3.45 3.83 7.71
C ILE A 33 3.81 3.75 9.18
N VAL A 34 4.41 2.63 9.57
CA VAL A 34 4.81 2.41 10.95
C VAL A 34 6.10 3.14 11.27
N SER A 35 7.07 3.09 10.36
CA SER A 35 8.36 3.77 10.57
C SER A 35 8.98 4.09 9.23
N GLY A 36 9.88 5.08 9.22
CA GLY A 36 10.56 5.51 8.02
C GLY A 36 9.65 6.28 7.08
N ARG A 37 9.92 6.19 5.78
CA ARG A 37 9.06 6.84 4.79
C ARG A 37 9.15 6.12 3.45
N LEU A 38 8.08 6.26 2.68
CA LEU A 38 7.92 5.60 1.39
C LEU A 38 7.43 6.61 0.37
N TYR A 39 8.10 6.72 -0.76
CA TYR A 39 7.62 7.55 -1.86
C TYR A 39 6.75 6.69 -2.78
N ASP A 40 5.54 7.16 -3.06
CA ASP A 40 4.62 6.48 -3.94
C ASP A 40 4.44 7.36 -5.18
N GLN A 41 4.90 6.86 -6.31
CA GLN A 41 4.84 7.59 -7.58
C GLN A 41 3.41 7.89 -7.96
N ALA A 42 2.48 6.99 -7.69
CA ALA A 42 1.08 7.19 -8.05
C ALA A 42 0.47 8.36 -7.29
N PHE A 43 0.89 8.57 -6.03
CA PHE A 43 0.47 9.75 -5.27
C PHE A 43 1.34 10.96 -5.55
N GLY A 44 2.57 10.74 -5.99
CA GLY A 44 3.52 11.82 -6.21
C GLY A 44 4.01 12.47 -4.93
N ARG A 45 4.08 11.72 -3.82
CA ARG A 45 4.49 12.29 -2.54
C ARG A 45 5.08 11.24 -1.62
N TRP A 46 5.82 11.71 -0.61
CA TRP A 46 6.32 10.86 0.45
C TRP A 46 5.21 10.59 1.47
N LEU A 47 5.11 9.32 1.88
CA LEU A 47 4.29 8.90 3.00
C LEU A 47 5.24 8.67 4.16
N GLU A 48 4.97 9.30 5.29
CA GLU A 48 5.87 9.27 6.44
C GLU A 48 5.23 8.55 7.60
N ALA A 49 6.04 8.23 8.62
CA ALA A 49 5.54 7.52 9.80
C ALA A 49 4.30 8.22 10.34
N GLY A 50 3.25 7.43 10.56
CA GLY A 50 1.97 7.94 11.01
C GLY A 50 0.99 8.27 9.89
N ASP A 51 1.45 8.28 8.64
CA ASP A 51 0.54 8.54 7.52
C ASP A 51 -0.26 7.29 7.18
N TYR A 52 -1.48 7.54 6.74
CA TYR A 52 -2.44 6.52 6.34
C TYR A 52 -2.88 6.79 4.91
N ALA A 53 -3.05 5.73 4.13
CA ALA A 53 -3.57 5.87 2.77
C ALA A 53 -4.55 4.75 2.49
N SER A 54 -5.64 5.09 1.83
CA SER A 54 -6.65 4.13 1.39
C SER A 54 -6.58 4.02 -0.13
N ARG A 55 -6.57 2.78 -0.62
CA ARG A 55 -6.45 2.49 -2.04
C ARG A 55 -7.70 1.78 -2.50
N PRO A 56 -8.65 2.48 -3.15
CA PRO A 56 -9.84 1.81 -3.71
C PRO A 56 -9.46 0.79 -4.76
N PRO A 57 -10.36 -0.16 -5.05
CA PRO A 57 -10.11 -1.12 -6.12
C PRO A 57 -9.80 -0.42 -7.43
N GLY A 58 -8.83 -0.95 -8.15
CA GLY A 58 -8.45 -0.42 -9.45
C GLY A 58 -7.52 0.79 -9.42
N GLU A 59 -7.25 1.33 -8.25
CA GLU A 59 -6.34 2.46 -8.16
C GLU A 59 -4.90 2.01 -8.33
N LEU A 60 -4.11 2.81 -9.04
CA LEU A 60 -2.71 2.48 -9.29
C LEU A 60 -1.88 2.66 -8.03
N HIS A 61 -1.01 1.69 -7.77
CA HIS A 61 -0.07 1.70 -6.65
C HIS A 61 1.35 1.72 -7.18
N GLY A 62 2.19 2.57 -6.61
CA GLY A 62 3.59 2.60 -6.96
C GLY A 62 3.88 3.10 -8.36
N PRO A 63 5.09 2.91 -8.83
CA PRO A 63 6.21 2.26 -8.13
C PRO A 63 6.63 3.01 -6.88
N PHE A 64 7.40 2.33 -6.03
CA PHE A 64 7.77 2.85 -4.71
C PHE A 64 9.26 2.98 -4.57
N LYS A 65 9.69 3.87 -3.69
CA LYS A 65 11.08 3.91 -3.27
C LYS A 65 11.16 4.44 -1.84
N THR A 66 12.26 4.13 -1.19
CA THR A 66 12.56 4.69 0.11
C THR A 66 14.05 5.00 0.19
N ASP A 67 14.40 6.06 0.88
CA ASP A 67 15.80 6.38 1.13
C ASP A 67 16.27 5.77 2.45
N ILE A 68 15.52 5.97 3.53
CA ILE A 68 15.93 5.54 4.86
C ILE A 68 15.35 4.19 5.27
N GLY A 69 14.53 3.59 4.41
CA GLY A 69 13.80 2.38 4.75
C GLY A 69 12.47 2.71 5.37
N CYS A 70 11.57 1.73 5.37
CA CYS A 70 10.28 1.90 6.05
C CYS A 70 9.65 0.56 6.37
N VAL A 71 8.71 0.60 7.32
CA VAL A 71 7.85 -0.52 7.65
C VAL A 71 6.42 -0.06 7.43
N VAL A 72 5.68 -0.83 6.65
CA VAL A 72 4.30 -0.51 6.26
C VAL A 72 3.38 -1.60 6.77
N LEU A 73 2.28 -1.20 7.41
CA LEU A 73 1.20 -2.12 7.73
C LEU A 73 0.23 -2.07 6.56
N GLU A 74 -0.04 -3.24 5.98
CA GLU A 74 -0.93 -3.36 4.82
C GLU A 74 -2.12 -4.21 5.19
N ILE A 75 -3.33 -3.73 4.86
CA ILE A 75 -4.57 -4.43 5.15
C ILE A 75 -5.38 -4.49 3.85
N SER A 76 -5.80 -5.68 3.47
CA SER A 76 -6.63 -5.89 2.30
C SER A 76 -7.82 -6.77 2.68
N PHE A 77 -9.03 -6.37 2.23
CA PHE A 77 -10.24 -7.09 2.59
C PHE A 77 -11.22 -7.06 1.41
N PRO A 78 -10.87 -7.74 0.33
CA PRO A 78 -11.58 -7.58 -0.95
C PRO A 78 -13.06 -7.90 -0.91
N ASN A 79 -13.48 -8.81 -0.06
CA ASN A 79 -14.87 -9.23 -0.06
C ASN A 79 -15.76 -8.42 0.89
N ARG A 80 -15.18 -7.56 1.68
CA ARG A 80 -15.97 -6.86 2.68
C ARG A 80 -16.90 -5.82 2.08
N ILE A 81 -16.51 -5.25 0.96
CA ILE A 81 -17.34 -4.24 0.32
C ILE A 81 -18.65 -4.86 -0.14
N ALA A 82 -18.58 -6.02 -0.80
CA ALA A 82 -19.78 -6.70 -1.27
C ALA A 82 -20.66 -7.15 -0.10
N GLU A 83 -20.04 -7.63 0.96
CA GLU A 83 -20.78 -8.11 2.12
C GLU A 83 -21.42 -6.97 2.90
N GLY A 84 -20.73 -5.84 2.95
CA GLY A 84 -21.24 -4.69 3.67
C GLY A 84 -22.55 -4.17 3.11
N ASN A 85 -22.83 -4.45 1.85
CA ASN A 85 -24.07 -4.02 1.24
C ASN A 85 -25.27 -4.78 1.74
N ASN A 86 -25.06 -5.86 2.46
CA ASN A 86 -26.14 -6.69 2.97
C ASN A 86 -26.63 -6.23 4.33
N ASP A 87 -25.95 -5.32 4.93
CA ASP A 87 -26.26 -4.86 6.28
C ASP A 87 -27.24 -3.69 6.33
#